data_8c10e3f8480375a4d99e7b146ae99257
#
_entry.id   8c10e3f8480375a4d99e7b146ae99257
#
_cell.length_a   1.000
_cell.length_b   1.000
_cell.length_c   1.000
_cell.angle_alpha   90.00
_cell.angle_beta   90.00
_cell.angle_gamma   90.00
#
_symmetry.space_group_name_H-M   'P 1'
#
loop_
_entity.id
_entity.type
_entity.pdbx_description
1 polymer ?
#
loop_
_entity_poly.entity_id
_entity_poly.type
_entity_poly.pdbx_seq_one_letter_code
_entity_poly.pdbx_strand_id
1 'polypeptide(L)'
;MDFLDRDHDALRALKGQIIWPAIEGYLAEVLECDPLMTPVSIASWAVSLGAGDWQAPHFHPKEYTVISGVYYVWVPEVPEPEGCLEFINPNLNAVSIGNKTSGRLHHPKTGQIILFPPYYMHFVHPLKADAQRHVIAFDVRLNPR
;
A
#
# COMPACT_ATOMS: atom_id res chain seq x y z
N MET A 1 9.73 4.80 -16.49
CA MET A 1 10.56 3.81 -15.75
C MET A 1 9.98 3.74 -14.35
N ASP A 2 9.60 2.56 -13.92
CA ASP A 2 9.06 2.34 -12.58
C ASP A 2 10.13 2.62 -11.51
N PHE A 3 9.68 3.06 -10.33
CA PHE A 3 10.61 3.45 -9.28
C PHE A 3 11.52 2.30 -8.84
N LEU A 4 10.97 1.09 -8.70
CA LEU A 4 11.70 -0.12 -8.30
C LEU A 4 12.64 -0.67 -9.38
N ASP A 5 12.54 -0.19 -10.63
CA ASP A 5 13.39 -0.62 -11.76
C ASP A 5 14.57 0.32 -11.99
N ARG A 6 14.77 1.30 -11.10
CA ARG A 6 15.94 2.15 -11.13
C ARG A 6 17.19 1.35 -10.77
N ASP A 7 18.30 1.66 -11.43
CA ASP A 7 19.58 0.99 -11.20
C ASP A 7 20.20 1.37 -9.85
N HIS A 8 19.79 0.66 -8.81
CA HIS A 8 20.29 0.85 -7.44
C HIS A 8 20.20 -0.47 -6.66
N ASP A 9 21.30 -0.87 -6.00
CA ASP A 9 21.40 -2.14 -5.27
C ASP A 9 20.31 -2.33 -4.20
N ALA A 10 20.02 -1.29 -3.43
CA ALA A 10 19.00 -1.35 -2.40
C ALA A 10 17.59 -1.57 -2.99
N LEU A 11 17.28 -1.00 -4.15
CA LEU A 11 15.99 -1.21 -4.81
C LEU A 11 15.89 -2.62 -5.40
N ARG A 12 16.98 -3.15 -5.96
CA ARG A 12 17.05 -4.54 -6.42
C ARG A 12 16.84 -5.52 -5.27
N ALA A 13 17.51 -5.28 -4.13
CA ALA A 13 17.36 -6.09 -2.94
C ALA A 13 15.93 -6.00 -2.36
N LEU A 14 15.37 -4.81 -2.23
CA LEU A 14 14.00 -4.60 -1.76
C LEU A 14 12.98 -5.32 -2.66
N LYS A 15 13.10 -5.14 -3.98
CA LYS A 15 12.21 -5.77 -4.96
C LYS A 15 12.28 -7.29 -4.88
N GLY A 16 13.50 -7.87 -4.88
CA GLY A 16 13.70 -9.32 -4.94
C GLY A 16 13.50 -10.04 -3.62
N GLN A 17 13.89 -9.44 -2.49
CA GLN A 17 13.91 -10.11 -1.18
C GLN A 17 12.68 -9.82 -0.32
N ILE A 18 11.92 -8.77 -0.61
CA ILE A 18 10.77 -8.36 0.20
C ILE A 18 9.50 -8.27 -0.63
N ILE A 19 9.50 -7.48 -1.71
CA ILE A 19 8.26 -7.19 -2.45
C ILE A 19 7.79 -8.42 -3.22
N TRP A 20 8.67 -9.07 -4.00
CA TRP A 20 8.28 -10.28 -4.75
C TRP A 20 7.79 -11.42 -3.87
N PRO A 21 8.48 -11.83 -2.79
CA PRO A 21 7.97 -12.85 -1.89
C PRO A 21 6.61 -12.51 -1.27
N ALA A 22 6.37 -11.23 -0.94
CA ALA A 22 5.08 -10.79 -0.42
C ALA A 22 3.96 -10.89 -1.47
N ILE A 23 4.24 -10.55 -2.74
CA ILE A 23 3.30 -10.68 -3.87
C ILE A 23 2.98 -12.16 -4.12
N GLU A 24 4.00 -13.01 -4.17
CA GLU A 24 3.82 -14.46 -4.36
C GLU A 24 2.97 -15.08 -3.25
N GLY A 25 3.24 -14.70 -1.99
CA GLY A 25 2.42 -15.11 -0.84
C GLY A 25 0.96 -14.65 -0.97
N TYR A 26 0.72 -13.40 -1.37
CA TYR A 26 -0.64 -12.88 -1.57
C TYR A 26 -1.36 -13.59 -2.73
N LEU A 27 -0.68 -13.84 -3.84
CA LEU A 27 -1.24 -14.62 -4.96
C LEU A 27 -1.66 -16.01 -4.51
N ALA A 28 -0.81 -16.71 -3.77
CA ALA A 28 -1.07 -18.07 -3.33
C ALA A 28 -2.13 -18.16 -2.22
N GLU A 29 -2.02 -17.34 -1.18
CA GLU A 29 -2.80 -17.49 0.05
C GLU A 29 -4.11 -16.70 0.04
N VAL A 30 -4.16 -15.57 -0.68
CA VAL A 30 -5.34 -14.68 -0.70
C VAL A 30 -6.13 -14.82 -2.00
N LEU A 31 -5.43 -14.89 -3.14
CA LEU A 31 -6.06 -15.02 -4.45
C LEU A 31 -6.18 -16.47 -4.93
N GLU A 32 -5.60 -17.42 -4.18
CA GLU A 32 -5.62 -18.87 -4.50
C GLU A 32 -5.11 -19.17 -5.92
N CYS A 33 -4.11 -18.37 -6.37
CA CYS A 33 -3.48 -18.50 -7.67
C CYS A 33 -2.07 -19.10 -7.52
N ASP A 34 -1.67 -19.96 -8.45
CA ASP A 34 -0.28 -20.41 -8.54
C ASP A 34 0.62 -19.26 -9.04
N PRO A 35 1.57 -18.75 -8.23
CA PRO A 35 2.43 -17.63 -8.62
C PRO A 35 3.26 -17.94 -9.87
N LEU A 36 3.66 -19.21 -10.09
CA LEU A 36 4.43 -19.62 -11.27
C LEU A 36 3.62 -19.59 -12.56
N MET A 37 2.31 -19.74 -12.46
CA MET A 37 1.38 -19.75 -13.58
C MET A 37 0.65 -18.42 -13.78
N THR A 38 0.89 -17.45 -12.89
CA THR A 38 0.22 -16.14 -12.87
C THR A 38 1.24 -15.04 -13.19
N PRO A 39 1.51 -14.76 -14.49
CA PRO A 39 2.49 -13.75 -14.86
C PRO A 39 1.98 -12.36 -14.50
N VAL A 40 2.74 -11.65 -13.68
CA VAL A 40 2.44 -10.29 -13.22
C VAL A 40 3.60 -9.34 -13.45
N SER A 41 3.29 -8.06 -13.51
CA SER A 41 4.26 -6.95 -13.50
C SER A 41 3.95 -5.97 -12.38
N ILE A 42 4.95 -5.21 -11.97
CA ILE A 42 4.83 -4.18 -10.93
C ILE A 42 4.93 -2.81 -11.59
N ALA A 43 3.99 -1.93 -11.26
CA ALA A 43 4.10 -0.49 -11.50
C ALA A 43 4.32 0.20 -10.15
N SER A 44 5.38 0.98 -9.99
CA SER A 44 5.79 1.51 -8.68
C SER A 44 6.18 2.98 -8.72
N TRP A 45 5.95 3.67 -7.60
CA TRP A 45 6.29 5.09 -7.42
C TRP A 45 6.63 5.38 -5.95
N ALA A 46 7.45 6.40 -5.73
CA ALA A 46 7.75 6.90 -4.39
C ALA A 46 6.77 8.01 -4.01
N VAL A 47 6.35 8.02 -2.74
CA VAL A 47 5.52 9.07 -2.15
C VAL A 47 6.22 9.58 -0.90
N SER A 48 6.39 10.91 -0.84
CA SER A 48 6.88 11.61 0.34
C SER A 48 5.80 12.57 0.82
N LEU A 49 5.45 12.50 2.09
CA LEU A 49 4.54 13.42 2.75
C LEU A 49 5.29 14.19 3.83
N GLY A 50 5.15 15.50 3.85
CA GLY A 50 5.65 16.40 4.89
C GLY A 50 4.52 17.01 5.72
N ALA A 51 4.85 18.02 6.54
CA ALA A 51 3.88 18.72 7.37
C ALA A 51 2.73 19.30 6.54
N GLY A 52 1.50 18.98 6.89
CA GLY A 52 0.28 19.39 6.19
C GLY A 52 -0.13 18.49 5.02
N ASP A 53 0.74 17.60 4.57
CA ASP A 53 0.43 16.71 3.45
C ASP A 53 -0.46 15.55 3.87
N TRP A 54 -1.29 15.10 2.95
CA TRP A 54 -2.19 13.98 3.11
C TRP A 54 -2.51 13.35 1.74
N GLN A 55 -3.14 12.18 1.76
CA GLN A 55 -3.68 11.60 0.52
C GLN A 55 -5.19 11.49 0.63
N ALA A 56 -5.90 12.07 -0.34
CA ALA A 56 -7.35 12.02 -0.40
C ALA A 56 -7.87 10.58 -0.57
N PRO A 57 -9.12 10.29 -0.16
CA PRO A 57 -9.74 9.01 -0.42
C PRO A 57 -9.68 8.63 -1.90
N HIS A 58 -9.13 7.44 -2.17
CA HIS A 58 -8.96 6.93 -3.52
C HIS A 58 -8.91 5.40 -3.52
N PHE A 59 -8.96 4.83 -4.70
CA PHE A 59 -8.75 3.41 -4.99
C PHE A 59 -8.00 3.27 -6.32
N HIS A 60 -7.57 2.07 -6.68
CA HIS A 60 -6.72 1.83 -7.85
C HIS A 60 -7.46 1.06 -8.95
N PRO A 61 -8.43 1.69 -9.67
CA PRO A 61 -9.28 1.00 -10.64
C PRO A 61 -8.60 0.86 -12.01
N LYS A 62 -7.35 0.47 -12.03
CA LYS A 62 -6.66 0.23 -13.30
C LYS A 62 -6.94 -1.17 -13.79
N GLU A 63 -7.21 -1.28 -15.09
CA GLU A 63 -7.40 -2.55 -15.77
C GLU A 63 -6.26 -3.51 -15.46
N TYR A 64 -6.61 -4.75 -15.14
CA TYR A 64 -5.69 -5.83 -14.77
C TYR A 64 -4.91 -5.64 -13.46
N THR A 65 -5.13 -4.59 -12.68
CA THR A 65 -4.55 -4.48 -11.33
C THR A 65 -5.25 -5.45 -10.38
N VAL A 66 -4.47 -6.33 -9.76
CA VAL A 66 -4.99 -7.38 -8.87
C VAL A 66 -4.56 -7.20 -7.42
N ILE A 67 -3.46 -6.49 -7.18
CA ILE A 67 -2.97 -6.17 -5.84
C ILE A 67 -2.48 -4.72 -5.85
N SER A 68 -2.77 -3.97 -4.78
CA SER A 68 -2.08 -2.73 -4.44
C SER A 68 -1.24 -2.93 -3.20
N GLY A 69 -0.10 -2.28 -3.13
CA GLY A 69 0.83 -2.44 -2.02
C GLY A 69 1.56 -1.16 -1.64
N VAL A 70 1.98 -1.10 -0.39
CA VAL A 70 2.80 -0.02 0.17
C VAL A 70 3.93 -0.61 1.00
N TYR A 71 5.16 -0.23 0.70
CA TYR A 71 6.32 -0.47 1.55
C TYR A 71 6.70 0.83 2.27
N TYR A 72 6.78 0.78 3.59
CA TYR A 72 7.08 1.93 4.43
C TYR A 72 8.59 2.08 4.62
N VAL A 73 9.20 2.96 3.84
CA VAL A 73 10.65 3.23 3.89
C VAL A 73 11.03 3.94 5.18
N TRP A 74 10.23 4.95 5.55
CA TRP A 74 10.40 5.72 6.77
C TRP A 74 9.06 6.23 7.28
N VAL A 75 8.80 5.99 8.56
CA VAL A 75 7.60 6.48 9.26
C VAL A 75 8.05 7.19 10.51
N PRO A 76 7.68 8.47 10.71
CA PRO A 76 7.99 9.21 11.92
C PRO A 76 7.15 8.72 13.10
N GLU A 77 7.66 8.89 14.32
CA GLU A 77 6.87 8.73 15.54
C GLU A 77 6.01 9.97 15.75
N VAL A 78 4.72 9.85 15.50
CA VAL A 78 3.73 10.94 15.59
C VAL A 78 2.46 10.45 16.27
N PRO A 79 1.68 11.37 16.87
CA PRO A 79 0.39 10.99 17.48
C PRO A 79 -0.59 10.46 16.44
N GLU A 80 -1.36 9.47 16.84
CA GLU A 80 -2.48 8.95 16.06
C GLU A 80 -3.56 10.04 15.85
N PRO A 81 -4.17 10.20 14.66
CA PRO A 81 -4.03 9.35 13.45
C PRO A 81 -3.02 9.88 12.43
N GLU A 82 -2.10 10.77 12.77
CA GLU A 82 -1.18 11.41 11.83
C GLU A 82 -0.41 10.38 10.98
N GLY A 83 -0.43 10.57 9.66
CA GLY A 83 0.26 9.69 8.71
C GLY A 83 -0.26 8.25 8.63
N CYS A 84 -1.31 7.91 9.39
CA CYS A 84 -1.94 6.60 9.34
C CYS A 84 -2.70 6.39 8.03
N LEU A 85 -2.73 5.16 7.56
CA LEU A 85 -3.56 4.72 6.44
C LEU A 85 -4.91 4.26 6.99
N GLU A 86 -6.01 4.74 6.43
CA GLU A 86 -7.35 4.27 6.79
C GLU A 86 -8.07 3.68 5.58
N PHE A 87 -8.60 2.46 5.76
CA PHE A 87 -9.49 1.82 4.81
C PHE A 87 -10.93 2.14 5.15
N ILE A 88 -11.68 2.65 4.17
CA ILE A 88 -13.08 3.04 4.34
C ILE A 88 -13.97 1.81 4.12
N ASN A 89 -14.91 1.58 5.05
CA ASN A 89 -15.90 0.54 4.86
C ASN A 89 -16.85 0.92 3.70
N PRO A 90 -16.97 0.11 2.66
CA PRO A 90 -17.86 0.41 1.53
C PRO A 90 -19.35 0.30 1.89
N ASN A 91 -19.69 -0.36 2.99
CA ASN A 91 -21.06 -0.44 3.46
C ASN A 91 -21.44 0.82 4.23
N LEU A 92 -22.10 1.76 3.56
CA LEU A 92 -22.55 3.03 4.13
C LEU A 92 -23.60 2.87 5.24
N ASN A 93 -24.24 1.69 5.35
CA ASN A 93 -25.19 1.38 6.41
C ASN A 93 -24.54 0.64 7.59
N ALA A 94 -23.23 0.46 7.59
CA ALA A 94 -22.53 -0.13 8.72
C ALA A 94 -22.69 0.75 9.95
N VAL A 95 -23.27 0.17 11.00
CA VAL A 95 -23.44 0.87 12.27
C VAL A 95 -22.18 0.73 13.08
N SER A 96 -21.64 1.86 13.54
CA SER A 96 -20.57 1.85 14.54
C SER A 96 -21.11 1.36 15.87
N ILE A 97 -20.50 0.31 16.42
CA ILE A 97 -20.84 -0.19 17.76
C ILE A 97 -19.68 0.17 18.70
N GLY A 98 -19.98 0.98 19.70
CA GLY A 98 -18.97 1.50 20.61
C GLY A 98 -18.07 2.55 19.94
N ASN A 99 -16.77 2.55 20.27
CA ASN A 99 -15.78 3.47 19.69
C ASN A 99 -15.15 2.96 18.36
N LYS A 100 -15.70 1.93 17.75
CA LYS A 100 -15.20 1.41 16.47
C LYS A 100 -15.79 2.22 15.33
N THR A 101 -14.92 2.86 14.56
CA THR A 101 -15.29 3.54 13.33
C THR A 101 -15.71 2.54 12.25
N SER A 102 -16.42 3.01 11.26
CA SER A 102 -16.76 2.21 10.07
C SER A 102 -15.55 1.88 9.18
N GLY A 103 -14.39 2.43 9.48
CA GLY A 103 -13.12 2.21 8.78
C GLY A 103 -12.15 1.36 9.58
N ARG A 104 -11.06 0.95 8.94
CA ARG A 104 -9.94 0.25 9.55
C ARG A 104 -8.70 1.13 9.48
N LEU A 105 -8.29 1.66 10.63
CA LEU A 105 -7.05 2.43 10.77
C LEU A 105 -5.86 1.47 10.84
N HIS A 106 -4.85 1.73 10.02
CA HIS A 106 -3.58 1.04 10.02
C HIS A 106 -2.46 1.98 10.47
N HIS A 107 -1.75 1.59 11.53
CA HIS A 107 -0.58 2.28 12.04
C HIS A 107 0.66 1.80 11.32
N PRO A 108 1.25 2.58 10.42
CA PRO A 108 2.41 2.15 9.67
C PRO A 108 3.67 2.09 10.54
N LYS A 109 4.57 1.19 10.19
CA LYS A 109 5.90 1.07 10.78
C LYS A 109 6.97 1.05 9.70
N THR A 110 8.10 1.68 9.96
CA THR A 110 9.27 1.59 9.07
C THR A 110 9.65 0.12 8.83
N GLY A 111 9.91 -0.23 7.57
CA GLY A 111 10.23 -1.60 7.14
C GLY A 111 9.01 -2.51 6.93
N GLN A 112 7.81 -2.03 7.19
CA GLN A 112 6.58 -2.81 6.98
C GLN A 112 6.15 -2.76 5.52
N ILE A 113 5.60 -3.88 5.03
CA ILE A 113 4.87 -3.96 3.77
C ILE A 113 3.41 -4.32 4.05
N ILE A 114 2.48 -3.71 3.34
CA ILE A 114 1.07 -4.11 3.32
C ILE A 114 0.62 -4.31 1.89
N LEU A 115 -0.23 -5.31 1.70
CA LEU A 115 -0.90 -5.63 0.44
C LEU A 115 -2.40 -5.66 0.65
N PHE A 116 -3.15 -5.18 -0.33
CA PHE A 116 -4.61 -5.10 -0.24
C PHE A 116 -5.25 -5.13 -1.64
N PRO A 117 -6.55 -5.45 -1.71
CA PRO A 117 -7.28 -5.40 -2.97
C PRO A 117 -7.30 -3.98 -3.55
N PRO A 118 -7.09 -3.80 -4.87
CA PRO A 118 -6.98 -2.46 -5.48
C PRO A 118 -8.27 -1.64 -5.41
N TYR A 119 -9.42 -2.29 -5.22
CA TYR A 119 -10.72 -1.64 -5.09
C TYR A 119 -11.04 -1.15 -3.67
N TYR A 120 -10.16 -1.37 -2.68
CA TYR A 120 -10.36 -0.84 -1.34
C TYR A 120 -10.13 0.66 -1.32
N MET A 121 -11.20 1.42 -1.01
CA MET A 121 -11.13 2.85 -0.80
C MET A 121 -10.30 3.14 0.44
N HIS A 122 -9.28 3.97 0.29
CA HIS A 122 -8.37 4.31 1.38
C HIS A 122 -7.85 5.74 1.26
N PHE A 123 -7.33 6.28 2.36
CA PHE A 123 -6.71 7.59 2.42
C PHE A 123 -5.61 7.62 3.48
N VAL A 124 -4.77 8.65 3.45
CA VAL A 124 -3.73 8.85 4.47
C VAL A 124 -4.07 10.12 5.24
N HIS A 125 -4.14 9.99 6.57
CA HIS A 125 -4.39 11.12 7.46
C HIS A 125 -3.31 12.19 7.36
N PRO A 126 -3.66 13.49 7.51
CA PRO A 126 -2.69 14.57 7.46
C PRO A 126 -1.56 14.36 8.47
N LEU A 127 -0.33 14.61 8.02
CA LEU A 127 0.83 14.69 8.86
C LEU A 127 0.93 16.13 9.38
N LYS A 128 0.68 16.36 10.67
CA LYS A 128 0.68 17.70 11.27
C LYS A 128 2.04 18.10 11.81
N ALA A 129 2.79 17.12 12.30
CA ALA A 129 4.13 17.33 12.82
C ALA A 129 5.09 17.79 11.72
N ASP A 130 6.12 18.53 12.10
CA ASP A 130 7.27 18.85 11.22
C ASP A 130 8.14 17.61 11.05
N ALA A 131 7.62 16.65 10.30
CA ALA A 131 8.19 15.35 10.06
C ALA A 131 7.95 14.92 8.61
N GLN A 132 8.63 13.89 8.17
CA GLN A 132 8.48 13.33 6.83
C GLN A 132 8.14 11.85 6.90
N ARG A 133 7.29 11.39 5.99
CA ARG A 133 6.93 10.00 5.78
C ARG A 133 7.24 9.62 4.35
N HIS A 134 8.00 8.54 4.16
CA HIS A 134 8.41 8.07 2.84
C HIS A 134 7.94 6.64 2.62
N VAL A 135 7.29 6.40 1.49
CA VAL A 135 6.84 5.07 1.09
C VAL A 135 7.14 4.81 -0.38
N ILE A 136 7.20 3.53 -0.72
CA ILE A 136 7.12 3.06 -2.10
C ILE A 136 5.77 2.39 -2.25
N ALA A 137 4.91 3.00 -3.06
CA ALA A 137 3.62 2.43 -3.43
C ALA A 137 3.75 1.68 -4.75
N PHE A 138 2.95 0.62 -4.93
CA PHE A 138 2.98 -0.16 -6.15
C PHE A 138 1.65 -0.86 -6.43
N ASP A 139 1.40 -1.07 -7.71
CA ASP A 139 0.32 -1.89 -8.24
C ASP A 139 0.89 -3.12 -8.93
N VAL A 140 0.29 -4.27 -8.68
CA VAL A 140 0.60 -5.54 -9.36
C VAL A 140 -0.46 -5.80 -10.40
N ARG A 141 -0.04 -6.00 -11.63
CA ARG A 141 -0.92 -6.16 -12.79
C ARG A 141 -0.72 -7.52 -13.43
N LEU A 142 -1.82 -8.15 -13.81
CA LEU A 142 -1.76 -9.32 -14.67
C LEU A 142 -1.20 -8.92 -16.04
N ASN A 143 -0.26 -9.71 -16.55
CA ASN A 143 0.21 -9.56 -17.91
C ASN A 143 -0.80 -10.29 -18.82
N PRO A 144 -1.40 -9.61 -19.81
CA PRO A 144 -2.25 -10.29 -20.79
C PRO A 144 -1.44 -11.37 -21.51
N ARG A 145 -2.05 -12.55 -21.68
CA ARG A 145 -1.48 -13.63 -22.46
C ARG A 145 -1.56 -13.32 -23.95
#